data_e194f343564c6ae31d48d9a694402a2a
#
_entry.id   e194f343564c6ae31d48d9a694402a2a
#
_cell.length_a   1.000
_cell.length_b   1.000
_cell.length_c   1.000
_cell.angle_alpha   90.00
_cell.angle_beta   90.00
_cell.angle_gamma   90.00
#
_symmetry.space_group_name_H-M   'P 1'
#
loop_
_entity.id
_entity.type
_entity.pdbx_description
1 polymer ?
#
loop_
_entity_poly.entity_id
_entity_poly.type
_entity_poly.pdbx_seq_one_letter_code
_entity_poly.pdbx_strand_id
1 'polypeptide(L)'
;MNLLKNYKLISKINDNLQQQAYAYFLQLFIENADPSWRVGTIADLGTVVGGGTPSKTKPEYYTDDGIAWITPKDLSIDKSKFVAHGENDISELGYRNSSATTMPAGTVLFSSRAPIGYLAIASNEVTTNQGFKSVVPHPEIGTPFVYYFLIHNLPLIESKASGSTFKEVSGSVMKSVEAVIPDGNTIAKFNDFCRPVFEMQEKLEQENRKLAAMRDSLLPRLMSGEIDVADIGV
;
A
#
# COMPACT_ATOMS: atom_id res chain seq x y z
N MET A 1 -14.46 -7.74 -27.45
CA MET A 1 -13.19 -7.15 -26.93
C MET A 1 -12.63 -8.06 -25.84
N ASN A 2 -11.38 -8.52 -25.98
CA ASN A 2 -10.86 -9.63 -25.16
C ASN A 2 -10.46 -9.13 -23.75
N LEU A 3 -11.26 -9.40 -22.71
CA LEU A 3 -11.05 -9.02 -21.31
C LEU A 3 -9.63 -9.31 -20.81
N LEU A 4 -9.08 -10.48 -21.15
CA LEU A 4 -7.72 -10.85 -20.78
C LEU A 4 -6.64 -9.99 -21.44
N LYS A 5 -6.89 -9.52 -22.66
CA LYS A 5 -5.95 -8.63 -23.37
C LYS A 5 -5.95 -7.25 -22.72
N ASN A 6 -7.12 -6.75 -22.33
CA ASN A 6 -7.24 -5.46 -21.64
C ASN A 6 -6.58 -5.51 -20.26
N TYR A 7 -6.85 -6.54 -19.47
CA TYR A 7 -6.21 -6.75 -18.17
C TYR A 7 -4.67 -6.72 -18.28
N LYS A 8 -4.11 -7.49 -19.23
CA LYS A 8 -2.65 -7.52 -19.45
C LYS A 8 -2.08 -6.17 -19.92
N LEU A 9 -2.82 -5.43 -20.73
CA LEU A 9 -2.39 -4.11 -21.18
C LEU A 9 -2.39 -3.11 -20.02
N ILE A 10 -3.45 -3.08 -19.23
CA ILE A 10 -3.57 -2.22 -18.06
C ILE A 10 -2.44 -2.52 -17.05
N SER A 11 -2.16 -3.80 -16.78
CA SER A 11 -1.05 -4.18 -15.89
C SER A 11 0.30 -3.67 -16.41
N LYS A 12 0.58 -3.80 -17.70
CA LYS A 12 1.83 -3.29 -18.30
C LYS A 12 1.95 -1.77 -18.24
N ILE A 13 0.85 -1.04 -18.42
CA ILE A 13 0.84 0.42 -18.30
C ILE A 13 1.13 0.79 -16.83
N ASN A 14 0.51 0.12 -15.87
CA ASN A 14 0.71 0.36 -14.46
C ASN A 14 2.17 0.10 -14.03
N ASP A 15 2.75 -1.02 -14.47
CA ASP A 15 4.17 -1.35 -14.22
C ASP A 15 5.11 -0.29 -14.82
N ASN A 16 4.83 0.19 -16.02
CA ASN A 16 5.63 1.23 -16.68
C ASN A 16 5.57 2.56 -15.91
N LEU A 17 4.37 2.98 -15.47
CA LEU A 17 4.19 4.16 -14.64
C LEU A 17 4.94 4.05 -13.32
N GLN A 18 4.92 2.88 -12.68
CA GLN A 18 5.68 2.60 -11.47
C GLN A 18 7.18 2.75 -11.70
N GLN A 19 7.69 2.19 -12.80
CA GLN A 19 9.12 2.25 -13.13
C GLN A 19 9.57 3.68 -13.44
N GLN A 20 8.76 4.46 -14.16
CA GLN A 20 9.07 5.87 -14.47
C GLN A 20 9.17 6.71 -13.19
N ALA A 21 8.20 6.57 -12.28
CA ALA A 21 8.22 7.31 -11.03
C ALA A 21 9.38 6.89 -10.12
N TYR A 22 9.73 5.60 -10.08
CA TYR A 22 10.88 5.13 -9.33
C TYR A 22 12.21 5.59 -9.94
N ALA A 23 12.35 5.56 -11.27
CA ALA A 23 13.53 6.09 -11.94
C ALA A 23 13.73 7.58 -11.65
N TYR A 24 12.63 8.35 -11.63
CA TYR A 24 12.71 9.77 -11.29
C TYR A 24 13.06 10.00 -9.82
N PHE A 25 12.57 9.14 -8.90
CA PHE A 25 13.01 9.13 -7.50
C PHE A 25 14.52 8.90 -7.40
N LEU A 26 15.05 7.87 -8.06
CA LEU A 26 16.49 7.57 -8.06
C LEU A 26 17.31 8.75 -8.61
N GLN A 27 16.88 9.32 -9.72
CA GLN A 27 17.55 10.46 -10.32
C GLN A 27 17.64 11.66 -9.38
N LEU A 28 16.53 12.03 -8.71
CA LEU A 28 16.49 13.22 -7.87
C LEU A 28 17.17 13.03 -6.51
N PHE A 29 16.94 11.86 -5.86
CA PHE A 29 17.25 11.70 -4.46
C PHE A 29 18.45 10.77 -4.17
N ILE A 30 18.94 10.07 -5.20
CA ILE A 30 20.10 9.18 -5.08
C ILE A 30 21.25 9.66 -5.96
N GLU A 31 21.02 9.79 -7.28
CA GLU A 31 22.08 10.13 -8.24
C GLU A 31 22.49 11.61 -8.16
N ASN A 32 21.51 12.49 -7.98
CA ASN A 32 21.70 13.95 -7.88
C ASN A 32 21.38 14.49 -6.47
N ALA A 33 21.55 13.65 -5.44
CA ALA A 33 21.33 14.08 -4.05
C ALA A 33 22.27 15.23 -3.69
N ASP A 34 21.71 16.33 -3.15
CA ASP A 34 22.52 17.45 -2.67
C ASP A 34 23.20 17.05 -1.34
N PRO A 35 24.54 17.14 -1.26
CA PRO A 35 25.27 16.78 -0.03
C PRO A 35 24.91 17.68 1.18
N SER A 36 24.27 18.81 0.95
CA SER A 36 23.83 19.72 2.00
C SER A 36 22.51 19.31 2.65
N TRP A 37 21.80 18.33 2.10
CA TRP A 37 20.53 17.88 2.68
C TRP A 37 20.74 17.30 4.08
N ARG A 38 19.78 17.61 4.95
CA ARG A 38 19.83 17.18 6.35
C ARG A 38 19.67 15.66 6.46
N VAL A 39 20.49 15.05 7.30
CA VAL A 39 20.26 13.68 7.74
C VAL A 39 19.29 13.69 8.92
N GLY A 40 18.23 12.92 8.82
CA GLY A 40 17.20 12.71 9.83
C GLY A 40 16.83 11.22 9.92
N THR A 41 15.58 10.96 10.19
CA THR A 41 15.03 9.60 10.32
C THR A 41 13.65 9.49 9.66
N ILE A 42 13.10 8.28 9.57
CA ILE A 42 11.71 8.09 9.09
C ILE A 42 10.70 8.91 9.92
N ALA A 43 10.97 9.16 11.22
CA ALA A 43 10.10 10.01 12.03
C ALA A 43 10.06 11.48 11.56
N ASP A 44 11.06 11.93 10.82
CA ASP A 44 11.05 13.25 10.16
C ASP A 44 10.27 13.26 8.83
N LEU A 45 10.00 12.09 8.25
CA LEU A 45 9.21 11.96 7.02
C LEU A 45 7.72 11.85 7.30
N GLY A 46 7.36 11.34 8.48
CA GLY A 46 5.96 11.13 8.84
C GLY A 46 5.80 10.44 10.20
N THR A 47 4.55 10.35 10.62
CA THR A 47 4.21 9.66 11.87
C THR A 47 4.16 8.15 11.65
N VAL A 48 4.98 7.40 12.38
CA VAL A 48 4.95 5.93 12.35
C VAL A 48 3.85 5.41 13.27
N VAL A 49 2.88 4.71 12.69
CA VAL A 49 1.70 4.16 13.38
C VAL A 49 1.75 2.63 13.35
N GLY A 50 1.58 2.01 14.51
CA GLY A 50 1.38 0.56 14.64
C GLY A 50 -0.09 0.20 14.54
N GLY A 51 -0.39 -1.01 14.05
CA GLY A 51 -1.74 -1.53 14.03
C GLY A 51 -2.11 -2.35 15.27
N GLY A 52 -3.37 -2.75 15.34
CA GLY A 52 -3.95 -3.58 16.40
C GLY A 52 -4.90 -4.64 15.87
N THR A 53 -5.05 -5.72 16.65
CA THR A 53 -5.98 -6.81 16.29
C THR A 53 -7.03 -6.94 17.39
N PRO A 54 -8.32 -6.73 17.09
CA PRO A 54 -9.39 -7.06 18.01
C PRO A 54 -9.36 -8.55 18.39
N SER A 55 -9.90 -8.90 19.55
CA SER A 55 -9.92 -10.30 19.98
C SER A 55 -10.69 -11.18 19.00
N LYS A 56 -10.03 -12.17 18.42
CA LYS A 56 -10.63 -13.13 17.49
C LYS A 56 -11.65 -14.06 18.12
N THR A 57 -11.70 -14.12 19.46
CA THR A 57 -12.72 -14.91 20.19
C THR A 57 -14.06 -14.22 20.29
N LYS A 58 -14.16 -12.99 19.77
CA LYS A 58 -15.37 -12.15 19.76
C LYS A 58 -15.78 -11.84 18.32
N PRO A 59 -16.66 -12.67 17.71
CA PRO A 59 -17.08 -12.46 16.32
C PRO A 59 -17.72 -11.09 16.09
N GLU A 60 -18.38 -10.52 17.10
CA GLU A 60 -19.01 -9.19 17.09
C GLU A 60 -18.02 -8.03 16.89
N TYR A 61 -16.70 -8.30 16.97
CA TYR A 61 -15.66 -7.31 16.68
C TYR A 61 -15.34 -7.19 15.21
N TYR A 62 -15.89 -8.08 14.37
CA TYR A 62 -15.66 -8.13 12.93
C TYR A 62 -16.99 -7.99 12.18
N THR A 63 -16.92 -7.43 10.97
CA THR A 63 -18.08 -7.22 10.11
C THR A 63 -17.62 -7.14 8.64
N ASP A 64 -18.57 -7.28 7.71
CA ASP A 64 -18.30 -7.10 6.26
C ASP A 64 -18.45 -5.63 5.82
N ASP A 65 -19.03 -4.77 6.68
CA ASP A 65 -19.24 -3.34 6.40
C ASP A 65 -18.99 -2.55 7.69
N GLY A 66 -17.80 -2.02 7.83
CA GLY A 66 -17.34 -1.34 9.04
C GLY A 66 -16.11 -0.48 8.81
N ILE A 67 -15.20 -0.49 9.78
CA ILE A 67 -13.93 0.22 9.69
C ILE A 67 -12.94 -0.68 8.95
N ALA A 68 -12.42 -0.18 7.83
CA ALA A 68 -11.46 -0.93 7.01
C ALA A 68 -10.26 -1.39 7.85
N TRP A 69 -10.00 -2.71 7.85
CA TRP A 69 -8.92 -3.33 8.62
C TRP A 69 -8.07 -4.22 7.73
N ILE A 70 -6.81 -3.84 7.54
CA ILE A 70 -5.90 -4.45 6.58
C ILE A 70 -4.85 -5.30 7.32
N THR A 71 -4.56 -6.47 6.73
CA THR A 71 -3.56 -7.40 7.23
C THR A 71 -2.47 -7.66 6.18
N PRO A 72 -1.27 -8.15 6.56
CA PRO A 72 -0.26 -8.55 5.57
C PRO A 72 -0.75 -9.66 4.62
N LYS A 73 -1.72 -10.48 5.05
CA LYS A 73 -2.35 -11.49 4.17
C LYS A 73 -3.05 -10.81 2.99
N ASP A 74 -3.79 -9.73 3.24
CA ASP A 74 -4.50 -9.01 2.18
C ASP A 74 -3.53 -8.48 1.12
N LEU A 75 -2.41 -7.87 1.54
CA LEU A 75 -1.36 -7.40 0.64
C LEU A 75 -0.58 -8.53 -0.05
N SER A 76 -0.64 -9.75 0.48
CA SER A 76 -0.05 -10.92 -0.19
C SER A 76 -0.90 -11.44 -1.34
N ILE A 77 -2.21 -11.26 -1.23
CA ILE A 77 -3.22 -11.72 -2.22
C ILE A 77 -3.41 -10.64 -3.29
N ASP A 78 -3.74 -9.42 -2.89
CA ASP A 78 -3.84 -8.26 -3.78
C ASP A 78 -2.56 -7.42 -3.65
N LYS A 79 -1.73 -7.47 -4.69
CA LYS A 79 -0.46 -6.73 -4.78
C LYS A 79 -0.63 -5.34 -5.39
N SER A 80 -1.84 -4.81 -5.41
CA SER A 80 -2.11 -3.45 -5.85
C SER A 80 -1.37 -2.44 -4.97
N LYS A 81 -0.95 -1.34 -5.58
CA LYS A 81 -0.34 -0.22 -4.85
C LYS A 81 -1.35 0.46 -3.92
N PHE A 82 -2.61 0.54 -4.35
CA PHE A 82 -3.68 1.23 -3.63
C PHE A 82 -4.67 0.24 -3.01
N VAL A 83 -4.93 0.36 -1.71
CA VAL A 83 -5.80 -0.52 -0.96
C VAL A 83 -6.83 0.28 -0.17
N ALA A 84 -8.10 -0.15 -0.24
CA ALA A 84 -9.22 0.46 0.47
C ALA A 84 -9.75 -0.40 1.61
N HIS A 85 -9.70 -1.72 1.46
CA HIS A 85 -10.24 -2.71 2.40
C HIS A 85 -9.34 -3.94 2.48
N GLY A 86 -9.43 -4.68 3.59
CA GLY A 86 -8.94 -6.05 3.72
C GLY A 86 -10.04 -7.07 3.45
N GLU A 87 -9.80 -8.33 3.83
CA GLU A 87 -10.78 -9.43 3.75
C GLU A 87 -11.96 -9.22 4.72
N ASN A 88 -11.70 -8.57 5.86
CA ASN A 88 -12.70 -8.27 6.88
C ASN A 88 -12.50 -6.84 7.40
N ASP A 89 -13.59 -6.20 7.72
CA ASP A 89 -13.60 -4.95 8.47
C ASP A 89 -13.75 -5.21 9.97
N ILE A 90 -13.45 -4.22 10.80
CA ILE A 90 -13.73 -4.28 12.24
C ILE A 90 -14.94 -3.40 12.57
N SER A 91 -15.77 -3.90 13.49
CA SER A 91 -16.90 -3.12 14.00
C SER A 91 -16.41 -1.98 14.90
N GLU A 92 -17.26 -0.96 15.11
CA GLU A 92 -17.00 0.09 16.11
C GLU A 92 -16.66 -0.48 17.50
N LEU A 93 -17.31 -1.60 17.87
CA LEU A 93 -17.06 -2.27 19.12
C LEU A 93 -15.65 -2.90 19.13
N GLY A 94 -15.24 -3.53 18.02
CA GLY A 94 -13.92 -4.11 17.83
C GLY A 94 -12.83 -3.02 17.85
N TYR A 95 -13.08 -1.90 17.19
CA TYR A 95 -12.18 -0.75 17.20
C TYR A 95 -11.95 -0.23 18.61
N ARG A 96 -13.00 0.07 19.36
CA ARG A 96 -12.93 0.62 20.74
C ARG A 96 -12.30 -0.34 21.75
N ASN A 97 -12.34 -1.65 21.49
CA ASN A 97 -11.78 -2.69 22.36
C ASN A 97 -10.45 -3.27 21.85
N SER A 98 -9.75 -2.53 21.01
CA SER A 98 -8.44 -2.93 20.48
C SER A 98 -7.46 -1.76 20.48
N SER A 99 -6.22 -2.04 20.09
CA SER A 99 -5.19 -1.03 19.85
C SER A 99 -5.13 -0.59 18.38
N ALA A 100 -6.13 -0.91 17.56
CA ALA A 100 -6.20 -0.44 16.20
C ALA A 100 -6.29 1.09 16.17
N THR A 101 -5.53 1.70 15.28
CA THR A 101 -5.48 3.16 15.12
C THR A 101 -5.86 3.50 13.70
N THR A 102 -6.79 4.43 13.54
CA THR A 102 -7.21 4.94 12.24
C THR A 102 -6.12 5.80 11.62
N MET A 103 -5.91 5.62 10.34
CA MET A 103 -4.94 6.36 9.53
C MET A 103 -5.65 6.94 8.29
N PRO A 104 -5.33 8.18 7.86
CA PRO A 104 -5.97 8.81 6.73
C PRO A 104 -5.57 8.18 5.39
N ALA A 105 -6.35 8.50 4.35
CA ALA A 105 -5.93 8.25 2.96
C ALA A 105 -4.55 8.85 2.70
N GLY A 106 -3.77 8.19 1.82
CA GLY A 106 -2.39 8.57 1.53
C GLY A 106 -1.36 8.01 2.51
N THR A 107 -1.78 7.33 3.59
CA THR A 107 -0.86 6.61 4.48
C THR A 107 -0.13 5.51 3.72
N VAL A 108 1.19 5.42 3.89
CA VAL A 108 1.99 4.32 3.34
C VAL A 108 2.01 3.16 4.35
N LEU A 109 1.29 2.11 4.01
CA LEU A 109 1.23 0.88 4.80
C LEU A 109 2.52 0.08 4.59
N PHE A 110 3.16 -0.35 5.68
CA PHE A 110 4.38 -1.14 5.65
C PHE A 110 4.25 -2.34 6.57
N SER A 111 4.30 -3.55 6.00
CA SER A 111 4.31 -4.77 6.82
C SER A 111 5.66 -4.93 7.52
N SER A 112 5.62 -4.99 8.84
CA SER A 112 6.82 -5.09 9.68
C SER A 112 7.24 -6.52 9.98
N ARG A 113 6.43 -7.52 9.61
CA ARG A 113 6.68 -8.95 9.80
C ARG A 113 5.82 -9.82 8.88
N ALA A 114 6.27 -11.07 8.65
CA ALA A 114 5.58 -12.20 8.06
C ALA A 114 4.89 -11.98 6.70
N PRO A 115 5.58 -11.50 5.68
CA PRO A 115 6.95 -11.02 5.56
C PRO A 115 7.08 -9.53 5.87
N ILE A 116 8.31 -9.05 6.05
CA ILE A 116 8.63 -7.63 6.08
C ILE A 116 8.57 -7.08 4.65
N GLY A 117 8.08 -5.84 4.48
CA GLY A 117 8.26 -5.09 3.24
C GLY A 117 7.11 -5.17 2.24
N TYR A 118 5.94 -5.73 2.60
CA TYR A 118 4.75 -5.42 1.79
C TYR A 118 4.40 -3.95 1.97
N LEU A 119 4.22 -3.27 0.84
CA LEU A 119 3.91 -1.84 0.77
C LEU A 119 2.61 -1.62 0.00
N ALA A 120 1.76 -0.76 0.52
CA ALA A 120 0.59 -0.23 -0.17
C ALA A 120 0.30 1.20 0.30
N ILE A 121 -0.57 1.91 -0.42
CA ILE A 121 -1.06 3.23 -0.07
C ILE A 121 -2.54 3.11 0.26
N ALA A 122 -2.96 3.64 1.40
CA ALA A 122 -4.36 3.68 1.77
C ALA A 122 -5.15 4.63 0.85
N SER A 123 -6.19 4.13 0.17
CA SER A 123 -7.07 4.95 -0.69
C SER A 123 -8.12 5.73 0.10
N ASN A 124 -8.43 5.28 1.30
CA ASN A 124 -9.39 5.87 2.25
C ASN A 124 -8.84 5.79 3.67
N GLU A 125 -9.64 6.16 4.64
CA GLU A 125 -9.32 5.93 6.04
C GLU A 125 -9.29 4.42 6.33
N VAL A 126 -8.22 3.94 6.99
CA VAL A 126 -8.01 2.52 7.28
C VAL A 126 -7.41 2.29 8.66
N THR A 127 -7.57 1.09 9.16
CA THR A 127 -6.80 0.53 10.27
C THR A 127 -5.99 -0.68 9.80
N THR A 128 -5.04 -1.15 10.61
CA THR A 128 -4.25 -2.34 10.29
C THR A 128 -4.09 -3.24 11.50
N ASN A 129 -3.70 -4.50 11.26
CA ASN A 129 -3.31 -5.37 12.37
C ASN A 129 -1.91 -5.00 12.91
N GLN A 130 -1.49 -5.63 14.00
CA GLN A 130 -0.17 -5.39 14.64
C GLN A 130 1.03 -5.72 13.75
N GLY A 131 0.83 -6.38 12.61
CA GLY A 131 1.89 -6.70 11.64
C GLY A 131 2.37 -5.51 10.81
N PHE A 132 1.83 -4.33 11.03
CA PHE A 132 2.21 -3.11 10.32
C PHE A 132 2.93 -2.10 11.22
N LYS A 133 3.82 -1.34 10.59
CA LYS A 133 4.40 -0.08 11.06
C LYS A 133 4.30 0.92 9.91
N SER A 134 3.09 1.43 9.73
CA SER A 134 2.75 2.33 8.62
C SER A 134 3.28 3.73 8.86
N VAL A 135 3.46 4.50 7.80
CA VAL A 135 3.91 5.90 7.88
C VAL A 135 2.80 6.81 7.34
N VAL A 136 2.29 7.68 8.19
CA VAL A 136 1.44 8.81 7.78
C VAL A 136 2.37 9.94 7.38
N PRO A 137 2.52 10.27 6.09
CA PRO A 137 3.49 11.28 5.65
C PRO A 137 3.17 12.66 6.22
N HIS A 138 4.18 13.43 6.58
CA HIS A 138 3.98 14.85 6.83
C HIS A 138 3.56 15.56 5.53
N PRO A 139 2.68 16.58 5.60
CA PRO A 139 2.14 17.23 4.39
C PRO A 139 3.21 17.78 3.45
N GLU A 140 4.31 18.29 3.99
CA GLU A 140 5.45 18.83 3.26
C GLU A 140 6.32 17.76 2.60
N ILE A 141 6.23 16.49 3.06
CA ILE A 141 6.98 15.36 2.51
C ILE A 141 6.15 14.63 1.43
N GLY A 142 4.89 14.34 1.73
CA GLY A 142 3.96 13.73 0.80
C GLY A 142 4.12 12.22 0.61
N THR A 143 3.01 11.58 0.23
CA THR A 143 2.90 10.13 0.05
C THR A 143 3.88 9.58 -1.00
N PRO A 144 4.07 10.20 -2.19
CA PRO A 144 4.95 9.63 -3.20
C PRO A 144 6.39 9.49 -2.74
N PHE A 145 6.92 10.53 -2.06
CA PHE A 145 8.29 10.47 -1.55
C PHE A 145 8.45 9.36 -0.52
N VAL A 146 7.56 9.28 0.49
CA VAL A 146 7.63 8.24 1.54
C VAL A 146 7.51 6.84 0.93
N TYR A 147 6.61 6.64 -0.04
CA TYR A 147 6.42 5.36 -0.69
C TYR A 147 7.70 4.86 -1.38
N TYR A 148 8.31 5.69 -2.22
CA TYR A 148 9.54 5.30 -2.93
C TYR A 148 10.76 5.27 -2.01
N PHE A 149 10.81 6.10 -0.97
CA PHE A 149 11.82 6.02 0.07
C PHE A 149 11.81 4.65 0.76
N LEU A 150 10.63 4.16 1.16
CA LEU A 150 10.50 2.86 1.82
C LEU A 150 10.85 1.70 0.86
N ILE A 151 10.49 1.79 -0.41
CA ILE A 151 10.90 0.80 -1.43
C ILE A 151 12.43 0.77 -1.54
N HIS A 152 13.06 1.92 -1.70
CA HIS A 152 14.50 2.02 -1.91
C HIS A 152 15.29 1.52 -0.69
N ASN A 153 14.82 1.86 0.51
CA ASN A 153 15.50 1.52 1.76
C ASN A 153 15.03 0.19 2.39
N LEU A 154 14.22 -0.60 1.69
CA LEU A 154 13.73 -1.88 2.21
C LEU A 154 14.87 -2.79 2.70
N PRO A 155 15.98 -2.99 1.95
CA PRO A 155 17.10 -3.83 2.43
C PRO A 155 17.71 -3.31 3.73
N LEU A 156 17.84 -2.00 3.90
CA LEU A 156 18.32 -1.38 5.14
C LEU A 156 17.34 -1.61 6.30
N ILE A 157 16.04 -1.43 6.06
CA ILE A 157 15.00 -1.63 7.06
C ILE A 157 14.97 -3.10 7.51
N GLU A 158 15.01 -4.05 6.57
CA GLU A 158 15.06 -5.49 6.85
C GLU A 158 16.30 -5.88 7.65
N SER A 159 17.44 -5.28 7.37
CA SER A 159 18.70 -5.55 8.09
C SER A 159 18.64 -5.18 9.58
N LYS A 160 17.74 -4.26 9.95
CA LYS A 160 17.52 -3.81 11.33
C LYS A 160 16.44 -4.64 12.06
N ALA A 161 15.80 -5.59 11.38
CA ALA A 161 14.80 -6.46 12.00
C ALA A 161 15.44 -7.37 13.05
N SER A 162 14.75 -7.57 14.16
CA SER A 162 15.16 -8.44 15.26
C SER A 162 14.20 -9.63 15.43
N GLY A 163 14.65 -10.67 16.11
CA GLY A 163 13.88 -11.89 16.37
C GLY A 163 14.58 -13.13 15.81
N SER A 164 14.68 -14.19 16.61
CA SER A 164 15.38 -15.44 16.25
C SER A 164 14.56 -16.34 15.32
N THR A 165 13.26 -16.45 15.56
CA THR A 165 12.34 -17.32 14.80
C THR A 165 11.53 -16.52 13.77
N PHE A 166 11.03 -15.36 14.17
CA PHE A 166 10.28 -14.45 13.31
C PHE A 166 10.89 -13.05 13.40
N LYS A 167 11.49 -12.61 12.30
CA LYS A 167 12.02 -11.24 12.20
C LYS A 167 10.88 -10.23 12.20
N GLU A 168 11.04 -9.16 12.98
CA GLU A 168 10.12 -8.02 13.01
C GLU A 168 10.90 -6.71 13.12
N VAL A 169 10.45 -5.71 12.39
CA VAL A 169 10.87 -4.31 12.55
C VAL A 169 9.96 -3.66 13.59
N SER A 170 10.47 -3.37 14.78
CA SER A 170 9.69 -2.70 15.83
C SER A 170 9.37 -1.25 15.45
N GLY A 171 8.37 -0.65 16.10
CA GLY A 171 8.03 0.75 15.89
C GLY A 171 9.16 1.72 16.21
N SER A 172 9.96 1.43 17.23
CA SER A 172 11.15 2.23 17.59
C SER A 172 12.24 2.12 16.52
N VAL A 173 12.50 0.91 16.02
CA VAL A 173 13.44 0.67 14.92
C VAL A 173 12.98 1.40 13.66
N MET A 174 11.71 1.25 13.27
CA MET A 174 11.16 1.94 12.08
C MET A 174 11.33 3.46 12.17
N LYS A 175 11.03 4.06 13.33
CA LYS A 175 11.20 5.50 13.56
C LYS A 175 12.65 5.96 13.43
N SER A 176 13.62 5.13 13.84
CA SER A 176 15.04 5.47 13.90
C SER A 176 15.84 5.13 12.64
N VAL A 177 15.21 4.57 11.60
CA VAL A 177 15.88 4.36 10.32
C VAL A 177 16.30 5.70 9.74
N GLU A 178 17.59 5.80 9.41
CA GLU A 178 18.17 7.02 8.84
C GLU A 178 17.51 7.38 7.50
N ALA A 179 17.27 8.67 7.31
CA ALA A 179 16.69 9.24 6.11
C ALA A 179 17.38 10.57 5.76
N VAL A 180 17.78 10.72 4.52
CA VAL A 180 18.16 12.02 3.98
C VAL A 180 16.88 12.80 3.71
N ILE A 181 16.80 14.03 4.25
CA ILE A 181 15.63 14.89 4.12
C ILE A 181 15.95 15.95 3.06
N PRO A 182 15.40 15.81 1.84
CA PRO A 182 15.62 16.75 0.77
C PRO A 182 15.00 18.12 1.08
N ASP A 183 15.41 19.14 0.33
CA ASP A 183 14.74 20.43 0.39
C ASP A 183 13.30 20.38 -0.13
N GLY A 184 12.46 21.30 0.36
CA GLY A 184 11.03 21.31 0.04
C GLY A 184 10.72 21.50 -1.45
N ASN A 185 11.57 22.20 -2.20
CA ASN A 185 11.36 22.42 -3.65
C ASN A 185 11.57 21.11 -4.43
N THR A 186 12.61 20.35 -4.11
CA THR A 186 12.90 19.07 -4.74
C THR A 186 11.80 18.03 -4.42
N ILE A 187 11.34 17.98 -3.16
CA ILE A 187 10.20 17.15 -2.76
C ILE A 187 8.93 17.55 -3.52
N ALA A 188 8.60 18.85 -3.56
CA ALA A 188 7.41 19.34 -4.27
C ALA A 188 7.46 18.98 -5.76
N LYS A 189 8.59 19.19 -6.43
CA LYS A 189 8.80 18.82 -7.83
C LYS A 189 8.55 17.34 -8.08
N PHE A 190 9.02 16.45 -7.21
CA PHE A 190 8.79 15.02 -7.30
C PHE A 190 7.31 14.67 -7.07
N ASN A 191 6.69 15.22 -6.03
CA ASN A 191 5.29 14.97 -5.72
C ASN A 191 4.35 15.46 -6.84
N ASP A 192 4.63 16.61 -7.44
CA ASP A 192 3.85 17.15 -8.57
C ASP A 192 3.95 16.25 -9.80
N PHE A 193 5.12 15.69 -10.09
CA PHE A 193 5.27 14.67 -11.13
C PHE A 193 4.50 13.39 -10.80
N CYS A 194 4.58 12.93 -9.56
CA CYS A 194 3.96 11.66 -9.15
C CYS A 194 2.43 11.74 -9.01
N ARG A 195 1.86 12.91 -8.72
CA ARG A 195 0.42 13.06 -8.49
C ARG A 195 -0.43 12.48 -9.63
N PRO A 196 -0.29 12.94 -10.90
CA PRO A 196 -1.06 12.37 -12.00
C PRO A 196 -0.73 10.90 -12.29
N VAL A 197 0.51 10.48 -12.02
CA VAL A 197 0.92 9.08 -12.15
C VAL A 197 0.17 8.20 -11.15
N PHE A 198 0.10 8.58 -9.87
CA PHE A 198 -0.59 7.85 -8.82
C PHE A 198 -2.09 7.80 -9.07
N GLU A 199 -2.70 8.93 -9.44
CA GLU A 199 -4.13 8.98 -9.82
C GLU A 199 -4.45 8.04 -10.99
N MET A 200 -3.58 7.99 -12.00
CA MET A 200 -3.75 7.06 -13.11
C MET A 200 -3.60 5.61 -12.65
N GLN A 201 -2.57 5.30 -11.86
CA GLN A 201 -2.34 3.95 -11.34
C GLN A 201 -3.53 3.46 -10.50
N GLU A 202 -4.05 4.29 -9.61
CA GLU A 202 -5.21 3.93 -8.80
C GLU A 202 -6.45 3.63 -9.66
N LYS A 203 -6.72 4.44 -10.69
CA LYS A 203 -7.80 4.19 -11.67
C LYS A 203 -7.60 2.88 -12.43
N LEU A 204 -6.39 2.61 -12.89
CA LEU A 204 -6.06 1.38 -13.62
C LEU A 204 -6.22 0.13 -12.73
N GLU A 205 -5.83 0.21 -11.45
CA GLU A 205 -6.02 -0.88 -10.49
C GLU A 205 -7.50 -1.11 -10.17
N GLN A 206 -8.29 -0.03 -10.03
CA GLN A 206 -9.74 -0.14 -9.88
C GLN A 206 -10.42 -0.77 -11.11
N GLU A 207 -9.99 -0.41 -12.32
CA GLU A 207 -10.48 -1.03 -13.55
C GLU A 207 -10.11 -2.51 -13.61
N ASN A 208 -8.87 -2.87 -13.29
CA ASN A 208 -8.44 -4.26 -13.24
C ASN A 208 -9.23 -5.08 -12.22
N ARG A 209 -9.55 -4.55 -11.04
CA ARG A 209 -10.42 -5.23 -10.06
C ARG A 209 -11.83 -5.46 -10.62
N LYS A 210 -12.41 -4.48 -11.32
CA LYS A 210 -13.72 -4.64 -11.98
C LYS A 210 -13.68 -5.71 -13.07
N LEU A 211 -12.65 -5.72 -13.91
CA LEU A 211 -12.47 -6.72 -14.96
C LEU A 211 -12.29 -8.13 -14.39
N ALA A 212 -11.54 -8.26 -13.30
CA ALA A 212 -11.37 -9.53 -12.59
C ALA A 212 -12.70 -10.03 -12.01
N ALA A 213 -13.45 -9.17 -11.32
CA ALA A 213 -14.76 -9.51 -10.77
C ALA A 213 -15.76 -9.93 -11.86
N MET A 214 -15.78 -9.22 -13.01
CA MET A 214 -16.60 -9.61 -14.17
C MET A 214 -16.20 -10.98 -14.72
N ARG A 215 -14.90 -11.24 -14.88
CA ARG A 215 -14.41 -12.56 -15.32
C ARG A 215 -14.88 -13.65 -14.37
N ASP A 216 -14.69 -13.46 -13.07
CA ASP A 216 -14.98 -14.48 -12.06
C ASP A 216 -16.48 -14.73 -11.91
N SER A 217 -17.33 -13.76 -12.19
CA SER A 217 -18.79 -13.92 -12.23
C SER A 217 -19.29 -14.59 -13.52
N LEU A 218 -18.62 -14.32 -14.66
CA LEU A 218 -19.06 -14.86 -15.95
C LEU A 218 -18.53 -16.27 -16.22
N LEU A 219 -17.32 -16.58 -15.76
CA LEU A 219 -16.67 -17.86 -16.07
C LEU A 219 -17.46 -19.09 -15.62
N PRO A 220 -18.02 -19.18 -14.39
CA PRO A 220 -18.85 -20.30 -13.98
C PRO A 220 -20.12 -20.44 -14.83
N ARG A 221 -20.76 -19.33 -15.21
CA ARG A 221 -22.00 -19.31 -16.02
C ARG A 221 -21.77 -19.75 -17.46
N LEU A 222 -20.59 -19.42 -18.01
CA LEU A 222 -20.16 -19.93 -19.32
C LEU A 222 -19.85 -21.43 -19.27
N MET A 223 -19.18 -21.87 -18.18
CA MET A 223 -18.84 -23.29 -18.01
C MET A 223 -20.05 -24.19 -17.74
N SER A 224 -21.09 -23.65 -17.09
CA SER A 224 -22.36 -24.37 -16.87
C SER A 224 -23.30 -24.36 -18.07
N GLY A 225 -22.99 -23.62 -19.14
CA GLY A 225 -23.89 -23.45 -20.32
C GLY A 225 -25.09 -22.53 -20.04
N GLU A 226 -25.10 -21.79 -18.90
CA GLU A 226 -26.17 -20.83 -18.61
C GLU A 226 -26.11 -19.61 -19.55
N ILE A 227 -24.93 -19.30 -20.04
CA ILE A 227 -24.70 -18.24 -21.04
C ILE A 227 -24.06 -18.92 -22.27
N ASP A 228 -24.68 -18.74 -23.46
CA ASP A 228 -24.07 -19.18 -24.72
C ASP A 228 -23.10 -18.12 -25.23
N VAL A 229 -21.92 -18.56 -25.67
CA VAL A 229 -20.91 -17.66 -26.29
C VAL A 229 -21.41 -17.08 -27.62
N ALA A 230 -22.33 -17.76 -28.29
CA ALA A 230 -22.95 -17.30 -29.53
C ALA A 230 -23.83 -16.05 -29.33
N ASP A 231 -24.39 -15.86 -28.13
CA ASP A 231 -25.23 -14.71 -27.77
C ASP A 231 -24.40 -13.45 -27.40
N ILE A 232 -23.11 -13.61 -27.17
CA ILE A 232 -22.18 -12.52 -26.91
C ILE A 232 -21.57 -12.12 -28.25
N GLY A 233 -22.27 -11.19 -28.97
CA GLY A 233 -21.79 -10.69 -30.26
C GLY A 233 -20.34 -10.22 -30.18
N VAL A 234 -19.42 -10.97 -30.81
CA VAL A 234 -18.00 -10.66 -30.97
C VAL A 234 -17.81 -9.85 -32.22
#